data_aac1af6106ab9e9b97dee3e9b06673df
#
_entry.id   aac1af6106ab9e9b97dee3e9b06673df
#
_cell.length_a   1.000
_cell.length_b   1.000
_cell.length_c   1.000
_cell.angle_alpha   90.00
_cell.angle_beta   90.00
_cell.angle_gamma   90.00
#
_symmetry.space_group_name_H-M   'P 1'
#
loop_
_entity.id
_entity.type
_entity.pdbx_description
1 polymer ?
#
loop_
_entity_poly.entity_id
_entity_poly.type
_entity_poly.pdbx_seq_one_letter_code
_entity_poly.pdbx_strand_id
1 'polypeptide(L)'
;SQRLLFRARRAFDASIESKVRAEQDALTQRNKLEQVKYEAQQQIERAKAEAETIRISAEAIQKQGGAAYVQLKWIEKWNGQLPTTSLGDDTIPNIFINK
;
A
#
# COMPACT_ATOMS: atom_id res chain seq x y z
N SER A 1 22.17 12.98 -57.09
CA SER A 1 21.30 11.97 -57.61
C SER A 1 20.13 11.76 -56.67
N GLN A 2 19.05 11.30 -57.21
CA GLN A 2 17.85 11.06 -56.43
C GLN A 2 18.05 10.00 -55.37
N ARG A 3 18.89 9.04 -55.60
CA ARG A 3 19.18 8.01 -54.62
C ARG A 3 19.89 8.58 -53.42
N LEU A 4 20.82 9.47 -53.64
CA LEU A 4 21.54 10.10 -52.54
C LEU A 4 20.61 10.96 -51.71
N LEU A 5 19.76 11.71 -52.34
CA LEU A 5 18.79 12.54 -51.64
C LEU A 5 17.84 11.66 -50.84
N PHE A 6 17.41 10.56 -51.41
CA PHE A 6 16.50 9.66 -50.75
C PHE A 6 17.15 9.03 -49.51
N ARG A 7 18.43 8.61 -49.65
CA ARG A 7 19.16 8.07 -48.52
C ARG A 7 19.35 9.08 -47.42
N ALA A 8 19.71 10.30 -47.80
CA ALA A 8 19.92 11.35 -46.84
C ALA A 8 18.64 11.64 -46.07
N ARG A 9 17.51 11.64 -46.74
CA ARG A 9 16.24 11.90 -46.11
C ARG A 9 15.85 10.77 -45.18
N ARG A 10 16.06 9.53 -45.58
CA ARG A 10 15.78 8.36 -44.73
C ARG A 10 16.64 8.38 -43.48
N ALA A 11 17.91 8.70 -43.63
CA ALA A 11 18.81 8.80 -42.51
C ALA A 11 18.39 9.90 -41.57
N PHE A 12 17.94 11.03 -42.10
CA PHE A 12 17.44 12.13 -41.30
C PHE A 12 16.18 11.75 -40.52
N ASP A 13 15.24 11.11 -41.23
CA ASP A 13 14.01 10.65 -40.60
C ASP A 13 14.27 9.63 -39.49
N ALA A 14 15.18 8.68 -39.77
CA ALA A 14 15.57 7.68 -38.77
C ALA A 14 16.22 8.34 -37.55
N SER A 15 17.01 9.37 -37.79
CA SER A 15 17.66 10.12 -36.72
C SER A 15 16.62 10.82 -35.84
N ILE A 16 15.60 11.42 -36.46
CA ILE A 16 14.53 12.07 -35.72
C ILE A 16 13.73 11.05 -34.93
N GLU A 17 13.38 9.92 -35.54
CA GLU A 17 12.67 8.86 -34.85
C GLU A 17 13.44 8.36 -33.65
N SER A 18 14.75 8.15 -33.81
CA SER A 18 15.60 7.71 -32.75
C SER A 18 15.62 8.71 -31.59
N LYS A 19 15.69 9.99 -31.94
CA LYS A 19 15.69 11.04 -30.92
C LYS A 19 14.37 11.09 -30.17
N VAL A 20 13.27 11.03 -30.91
CA VAL A 20 11.94 11.05 -30.31
C VAL A 20 11.74 9.86 -29.39
N ARG A 21 12.19 8.69 -29.84
CA ARG A 21 12.11 7.47 -29.02
C ARG A 21 12.91 7.61 -27.73
N ALA A 22 14.11 8.16 -27.83
CA ALA A 22 14.95 8.38 -26.67
C ALA A 22 14.28 9.36 -25.69
N GLU A 23 13.66 10.41 -26.22
CA GLU A 23 12.95 11.37 -25.38
C GLU A 23 11.74 10.73 -24.70
N GLN A 24 11.00 9.91 -25.43
CA GLN A 24 9.86 9.18 -24.86
C GLN A 24 10.30 8.19 -23.79
N ASP A 25 11.40 7.49 -24.04
CA ASP A 25 11.93 6.57 -23.05
C ASP A 25 12.37 7.30 -21.78
N ALA A 26 13.01 8.43 -21.95
CA ALA A 26 13.45 9.23 -20.82
C ALA A 26 12.24 9.73 -20.01
N LEU A 27 11.19 10.14 -20.70
CA LEU A 27 9.96 10.58 -20.05
C LEU A 27 9.31 9.42 -19.29
N THR A 28 9.24 8.26 -19.91
CA THR A 28 8.70 7.06 -19.28
C THR A 28 9.47 6.73 -17.99
N GLN A 29 10.80 6.78 -18.07
CA GLN A 29 11.62 6.51 -16.89
C GLN A 29 11.42 7.54 -15.80
N ARG A 30 11.28 8.79 -16.19
CA ARG A 30 11.00 9.85 -15.22
C ARG A 30 9.68 9.63 -14.52
N ASN A 31 8.66 9.28 -15.29
CA ASN A 31 7.34 9.02 -14.74
C ASN A 31 7.34 7.85 -13.79
N LYS A 32 8.08 6.79 -14.14
CA LYS A 32 8.23 5.64 -13.25
C LYS A 32 8.92 6.01 -11.95
N LEU A 33 9.94 6.84 -12.04
CA LEU A 33 10.64 7.28 -10.84
C LEU A 33 9.70 8.10 -9.95
N GLU A 34 8.93 8.99 -10.54
CA GLU A 34 7.95 9.76 -9.77
C GLU A 34 6.94 8.87 -9.10
N GLN A 35 6.49 7.82 -9.79
CA GLN A 35 5.56 6.87 -9.23
C GLN A 35 6.16 6.14 -8.03
N VAL A 36 7.40 5.68 -8.16
CA VAL A 36 8.08 4.99 -7.07
C VAL A 36 8.25 5.93 -5.86
N LYS A 37 8.61 7.17 -6.12
CA LYS A 37 8.72 8.16 -5.05
C LYS A 37 7.39 8.38 -4.35
N TYR A 38 6.34 8.47 -5.12
CA TYR A 38 5.00 8.65 -4.56
C TYR A 38 4.61 7.46 -3.69
N GLU A 39 4.84 6.25 -4.18
CA GLU A 39 4.52 5.05 -3.43
C GLU A 39 5.32 4.97 -2.14
N ALA A 40 6.61 5.32 -2.20
CA ALA A 40 7.44 5.34 -1.02
C ALA A 40 6.91 6.35 0.00
N GLN A 41 6.50 7.52 -0.48
CA GLN A 41 5.93 8.53 0.41
C GLN A 41 4.63 8.04 1.04
N GLN A 42 3.81 7.34 0.29
CA GLN A 42 2.60 6.75 0.82
C GLN A 42 2.89 5.77 1.95
N GLN A 43 3.92 4.95 1.77
CA GLN A 43 4.31 4.00 2.81
C GLN A 43 4.79 4.71 4.07
N ILE A 44 5.56 5.76 3.89
CA ILE A 44 6.03 6.56 5.02
C ILE A 44 4.85 7.17 5.77
N GLU A 45 3.90 7.74 5.04
CA GLU A 45 2.74 8.35 5.66
C GLU A 45 1.88 7.33 6.41
N ARG A 46 1.74 6.13 5.85
CA ARG A 46 1.03 5.06 6.54
C ARG A 46 1.72 4.65 7.82
N ALA A 47 3.04 4.51 7.76
CA ALA A 47 3.80 4.14 8.94
C ALA A 47 3.67 5.19 10.02
N LYS A 48 3.70 6.46 9.65
CA LYS A 48 3.49 7.55 10.61
C LYS A 48 2.10 7.50 11.22
N ALA A 49 1.09 7.23 10.40
CA ALA A 49 -0.27 7.16 10.88
C ALA A 49 -0.45 5.99 11.84
N GLU A 50 0.16 4.86 11.54
CA GLU A 50 0.11 3.70 12.44
C GLU A 50 0.80 3.99 13.75
N ALA A 51 1.98 4.60 13.69
CA ALA A 51 2.71 4.96 14.90
C ALA A 51 1.91 5.92 15.75
N GLU A 52 1.26 6.89 15.13
CA GLU A 52 0.42 7.85 15.85
C GLU A 52 -0.78 7.16 16.48
N THR A 53 -1.38 6.23 15.77
CA THR A 53 -2.49 5.45 16.30
C THR A 53 -2.07 4.66 17.53
N ILE A 54 -0.90 4.02 17.45
CA ILE A 54 -0.37 3.27 18.58
C ILE A 54 -0.10 4.20 19.76
N ARG A 55 0.47 5.35 19.50
CA ARG A 55 0.75 6.32 20.55
C ARG A 55 -0.53 6.76 21.26
N ILE A 56 -1.55 7.10 20.49
CA ILE A 56 -2.83 7.53 21.03
C ILE A 56 -3.48 6.41 21.83
N SER A 57 -3.41 5.20 21.31
CA SER A 57 -3.98 4.04 21.99
C SER A 57 -3.28 3.77 23.33
N ALA A 58 -1.96 3.85 23.33
CA ALA A 58 -1.19 3.65 24.56
C ALA A 58 -1.54 4.71 25.59
N GLU A 59 -1.69 5.94 25.13
CA GLU A 59 -2.07 7.04 26.01
C GLU A 59 -3.46 6.84 26.60
N ALA A 60 -4.39 6.39 25.77
CA ALA A 60 -5.75 6.11 26.26
C ALA A 60 -5.76 4.97 27.26
N ILE A 61 -4.95 3.94 27.04
CA ILE A 61 -4.83 2.84 27.98
C ILE A 61 -4.34 3.35 29.33
N GLN A 62 -3.32 4.17 29.34
CA GLN A 62 -2.79 4.72 30.58
C GLN A 62 -3.84 5.55 31.31
N LYS A 63 -4.53 6.39 30.60
CA LYS A 63 -5.49 7.31 31.23
C LYS A 63 -6.70 6.61 31.78
N GLN A 64 -7.13 5.55 31.16
CA GLN A 64 -8.40 4.90 31.53
C GLN A 64 -8.22 3.61 32.30
N GLY A 65 -7.00 3.32 32.73
CA GLY A 65 -6.76 2.13 33.48
C GLY A 65 -6.67 0.86 32.65
N GLY A 66 -6.84 0.97 31.37
CA GLY A 66 -6.53 -0.10 30.44
C GLY A 66 -7.62 -1.14 30.21
N ALA A 67 -8.30 -1.57 31.25
CA ALA A 67 -9.23 -2.69 31.11
C ALA A 67 -10.37 -2.43 30.14
N ALA A 68 -10.98 -1.26 30.27
CA ALA A 68 -12.09 -0.90 29.41
C ALA A 68 -11.65 -0.77 27.95
N TYR A 69 -10.47 -0.22 27.77
CA TYR A 69 -9.94 -0.06 26.42
C TYR A 69 -9.64 -1.40 25.76
N VAL A 70 -9.04 -2.30 26.51
CA VAL A 70 -8.74 -3.63 25.98
C VAL A 70 -10.03 -4.34 25.59
N GLN A 71 -11.05 -4.19 26.40
CA GLN A 71 -12.33 -4.82 26.11
C GLN A 71 -12.94 -4.26 24.83
N LEU A 72 -12.86 -2.96 24.66
CA LEU A 72 -13.37 -2.33 23.44
C LEU A 72 -12.62 -2.81 22.22
N LYS A 73 -11.31 -2.93 22.31
CA LYS A 73 -10.50 -3.42 21.20
C LYS A 73 -10.82 -4.87 20.87
N TRP A 74 -11.11 -5.66 21.84
CA TRP A 74 -11.53 -7.03 21.62
C TRP A 74 -12.80 -7.06 20.79
N ILE A 75 -13.77 -6.23 21.15
CA ILE A 75 -15.02 -6.18 20.43
C ILE A 75 -14.82 -5.74 18.99
N GLU A 76 -13.99 -4.74 18.78
CA GLU A 76 -13.71 -4.26 17.43
C GLU A 76 -13.05 -5.31 16.58
N LYS A 77 -12.09 -6.01 17.15
CA LYS A 77 -11.35 -7.01 16.41
C LYS A 77 -12.25 -8.15 15.96
N TRP A 78 -13.22 -8.49 16.76
CA TRP A 78 -14.13 -9.57 16.45
C TRP A 78 -15.35 -9.11 15.68
N ASN A 79 -15.50 -7.80 15.50
CA ASN A 79 -16.62 -7.23 14.77
C ASN A 79 -17.97 -7.68 15.32
N GLY A 80 -18.02 -7.97 16.59
CA GLY A 80 -19.25 -8.47 17.16
C GLY A 80 -19.62 -9.86 16.73
N GLN A 81 -18.77 -10.49 15.95
CA GLN A 81 -19.04 -11.86 15.51
C GLN A 81 -18.22 -12.81 16.34
N LEU A 82 -18.94 -13.65 17.04
CA LEU A 82 -18.29 -14.72 17.74
C LEU A 82 -17.83 -15.76 16.73
N PRO A 83 -16.72 -16.44 17.00
CA PRO A 83 -16.23 -17.48 16.11
C PRO A 83 -17.15 -18.70 16.21
N THR A 84 -18.27 -18.60 15.56
CA THR A 84 -19.28 -19.64 15.67
C THR A 84 -18.81 -20.96 15.07
N THR A 85 -17.94 -20.88 14.08
CA THR A 85 -17.48 -22.12 13.47
C THR A 85 -16.69 -22.96 14.42
N SER A 86 -15.73 -22.35 15.09
CA SER A 86 -14.97 -23.10 16.07
C SER A 86 -15.84 -23.42 17.26
N LEU A 87 -16.80 -22.57 17.55
CA LEU A 87 -17.74 -22.86 18.60
C LEU A 87 -18.68 -24.00 18.26
N GLY A 88 -18.95 -24.15 16.99
CA GLY A 88 -19.72 -25.28 16.57
C GLY A 88 -19.07 -26.58 16.91
N ASP A 89 -17.78 -26.55 17.03
CA ASP A 89 -17.06 -27.73 17.45
C ASP A 89 -17.27 -27.95 18.93
N ASP A 90 -16.95 -29.11 19.32
CA ASP A 90 -17.27 -29.55 20.66
C ASP A 90 -16.42 -28.91 21.73
N THR A 91 -15.20 -28.61 21.39
CA THR A 91 -14.24 -28.24 22.41
C THR A 91 -14.44 -26.84 22.95
N ILE A 92 -14.55 -25.89 22.06
CA ILE A 92 -14.59 -24.49 22.47
C ILE A 92 -15.87 -24.13 23.16
N PRO A 93 -17.03 -24.53 22.64
CA PRO A 93 -18.28 -24.24 23.35
C PRO A 93 -18.28 -24.77 24.77
N ASN A 94 -17.68 -25.93 24.95
CA ASN A 94 -17.63 -26.53 26.26
C ASN A 94 -16.91 -25.66 27.24
N ILE A 95 -15.84 -25.06 26.82
CA ILE A 95 -15.04 -24.21 27.71
C ILE A 95 -15.85 -23.02 28.17
N PHE A 96 -16.58 -22.42 27.28
CA PHE A 96 -17.36 -21.23 27.60
C PHE A 96 -18.63 -21.55 28.34
N ILE A 97 -19.24 -22.63 27.98
CA ILE A 97 -20.53 -22.97 28.56
C ILE A 97 -20.38 -23.44 30.00
N ASN A 98 -19.30 -24.09 30.27
CA ASN A 98 -19.08 -24.66 31.60
C ASN A 98 -18.82 -23.62 32.66
N LYS A 99 -18.84 -22.42 32.26
CA LYS A 99 -18.72 -21.40 33.25
C LYS A 99 -20.05 -21.11 33.88
#